data_f837519b7b56ffa6e3ea242690311f84
#
_entry.id   f837519b7b56ffa6e3ea242690311f84
#
_cell.length_a   1.000
_cell.length_b   1.000
_cell.length_c   1.000
_cell.angle_alpha   90.00
_cell.angle_beta   90.00
_cell.angle_gamma   90.00
#
_symmetry.space_group_name_H-M   'P 1'
#
loop_
_entity.id
_entity.type
_entity.pdbx_description
1 polymer ?
#
loop_
_entity_poly.entity_id
_entity_poly.type
_entity_poly.pdbx_seq_one_letter_code
_entity_poly.pdbx_strand_id
1 'polypeptide(L)'
;MKNEQLVARIQAGENEAGNMLTLWQQNKGFVAMFARKYSSQAEFDDLMQEGYIGLCKAVQSYDPERGFSFISYAAFPIRQTMQNYIINCCRTIRIRAEVDKELYEYKKFLNEFRKYYGREPSELEIRAFLRLNREDVERLRKIENTRQ
;
A
#
# COMPACT_ATOMS: atom_id res chain seq x y z
N MET A 1 22.34 3.97 -25.34
CA MET A 1 22.17 5.43 -25.12
C MET A 1 22.10 5.69 -23.62
N LYS A 2 22.73 6.75 -23.18
CA LYS A 2 22.72 7.08 -21.75
C LYS A 2 21.33 7.55 -21.28
N ASN A 3 21.00 7.30 -20.01
CA ASN A 3 19.72 7.70 -19.44
C ASN A 3 19.42 9.19 -19.65
N GLU A 4 20.41 10.04 -19.42
CA GLU A 4 20.25 11.50 -19.55
C GLU A 4 19.90 11.92 -20.97
N GLN A 5 20.43 11.22 -21.97
CA GLN A 5 20.11 11.48 -23.38
C GLN A 5 18.67 11.08 -23.71
N LEU A 6 18.22 9.92 -23.19
CA LEU A 6 16.84 9.46 -23.38
C LEU A 6 15.86 10.39 -22.71
N VAL A 7 16.14 10.82 -21.48
CA VAL A 7 15.30 11.76 -20.73
C VAL A 7 15.19 13.11 -21.47
N ALA A 8 16.29 13.61 -21.98
CA ALA A 8 16.29 14.87 -22.74
C ALA A 8 15.39 14.79 -23.97
N ARG A 9 15.45 13.68 -24.71
CA ARG A 9 14.59 13.44 -25.88
C ARG A 9 13.11 13.34 -25.50
N ILE A 10 12.81 12.66 -24.43
CA ILE A 10 11.42 12.54 -23.94
C ILE A 10 10.90 13.92 -23.54
N GLN A 11 11.68 14.71 -22.82
CA GLN A 11 11.30 16.06 -22.43
C GLN A 11 11.11 17.01 -23.62
N ALA A 12 11.88 16.77 -24.70
CA ALA A 12 11.74 17.54 -25.94
C ALA A 12 10.56 17.08 -26.81
N GLY A 13 9.87 16.03 -26.44
CA GLY A 13 8.75 15.49 -27.20
C GLY A 13 9.17 14.62 -28.39
N GLU A 14 10.42 14.17 -28.44
CA GLU A 14 10.94 13.34 -29.52
C GLU A 14 10.70 11.86 -29.24
N ASN A 15 9.88 11.19 -30.06
CA ASN A 15 9.59 9.77 -29.95
C ASN A 15 9.41 9.31 -28.49
N GLU A 16 8.52 9.96 -27.78
CA GLU A 16 8.33 9.77 -26.34
C GLU A 16 8.12 8.30 -25.97
N ALA A 17 7.22 7.61 -26.67
CA ALA A 17 6.88 6.22 -26.35
C ALA A 17 8.08 5.28 -26.56
N GLY A 18 8.81 5.42 -27.67
CA GLY A 18 9.96 4.59 -27.96
C GLY A 18 11.11 4.83 -27.01
N ASN A 19 11.41 6.11 -26.71
CA ASN A 19 12.47 6.47 -25.79
C ASN A 19 12.14 6.08 -24.35
N MET A 20 10.87 6.18 -23.95
CA MET A 20 10.42 5.74 -22.63
C MET A 20 10.54 4.21 -22.47
N LEU A 21 10.20 3.46 -23.52
CA LEU A 21 10.37 2.01 -23.51
C LEU A 21 11.85 1.62 -23.38
N THR A 22 12.72 2.27 -24.11
CA THR A 22 14.16 2.04 -24.01
C THR A 22 14.69 2.36 -22.62
N LEU A 23 14.27 3.49 -22.06
CA LEU A 23 14.65 3.90 -20.72
C LEU A 23 14.19 2.89 -19.67
N TRP A 24 12.97 2.41 -19.80
CA TRP A 24 12.42 1.37 -18.90
C TRP A 24 13.23 0.08 -18.99
N GLN A 25 13.51 -0.39 -20.21
CA GLN A 25 14.29 -1.62 -20.40
C GLN A 25 15.69 -1.53 -19.82
N GLN A 26 16.34 -0.37 -19.95
CA GLN A 26 17.69 -0.16 -19.40
C GLN A 26 17.70 -0.11 -17.88
N ASN A 27 16.61 0.35 -17.25
CA ASN A 27 16.56 0.59 -15.81
C ASN A 27 15.63 -0.36 -15.05
N LYS A 28 15.03 -1.32 -15.75
CA LYS A 28 14.11 -2.29 -15.17
C LYS A 28 14.75 -3.08 -14.02
N GLY A 29 16.02 -3.46 -14.15
CA GLY A 29 16.75 -4.16 -13.09
C GLY A 29 16.93 -3.32 -11.84
N PHE A 30 17.17 -2.02 -12.02
CA PHE A 30 17.28 -1.07 -10.91
C PHE A 30 15.94 -0.93 -10.14
N VAL A 31 14.83 -0.83 -10.88
CA VAL A 31 13.51 -0.80 -10.29
C VAL A 31 13.20 -2.10 -9.57
N ALA A 32 13.57 -3.24 -10.19
CA ALA A 32 13.37 -4.57 -9.59
C ALA A 32 14.10 -4.72 -8.25
N MET A 33 15.24 -4.08 -8.08
CA MET A 33 15.98 -4.09 -6.82
C MET A 33 15.11 -3.55 -5.68
N PHE A 34 14.43 -2.42 -5.89
CA PHE A 34 13.51 -1.86 -4.90
C PHE A 34 12.25 -2.72 -4.70
N ALA A 35 11.70 -3.25 -5.80
CA ALA A 35 10.52 -4.11 -5.72
C ALA A 35 10.80 -5.37 -4.90
N ARG A 36 11.97 -5.98 -5.04
CA ARG A 36 12.38 -7.13 -4.23
C ARG A 36 12.51 -6.78 -2.76
N LYS A 37 13.04 -5.59 -2.46
CA LYS A 37 13.17 -5.12 -1.08
C LYS A 37 11.82 -5.04 -0.37
N TYR A 38 10.77 -4.67 -1.09
CA TYR A 38 9.43 -4.51 -0.53
C TYR A 38 8.50 -5.69 -0.81
N SER A 39 9.00 -6.79 -1.40
CA SER A 39 8.17 -7.91 -1.84
C SER A 39 7.46 -8.66 -0.71
N SER A 40 7.92 -8.52 0.52
CA SER A 40 7.23 -9.08 1.70
C SER A 40 5.96 -8.30 2.06
N GLN A 41 5.80 -7.07 1.57
CA GLN A 41 4.70 -6.18 1.93
C GLN A 41 3.67 -6.00 0.81
N ALA A 42 4.03 -6.31 -0.45
CA ALA A 42 3.17 -6.19 -1.60
C ALA A 42 3.67 -7.11 -2.73
N GLU A 43 2.82 -7.41 -3.70
CA GLU A 43 3.20 -8.26 -4.82
C GLU A 43 4.26 -7.58 -5.69
N PHE A 44 5.23 -8.37 -6.17
CA PHE A 44 6.35 -7.88 -6.97
C PHE A 44 5.88 -7.16 -8.24
N ASP A 45 4.92 -7.75 -8.98
CA ASP A 45 4.43 -7.17 -10.21
C ASP A 45 3.75 -5.82 -9.99
N ASP A 46 2.99 -5.69 -8.92
CA ASP A 46 2.35 -4.42 -8.54
C ASP A 46 3.39 -3.37 -8.19
N LEU A 47 4.44 -3.76 -7.46
CA LEU A 47 5.55 -2.87 -7.13
C LEU A 47 6.31 -2.43 -8.37
N MET A 48 6.49 -3.31 -9.35
CA MET A 48 7.12 -2.96 -10.62
C MET A 48 6.30 -1.92 -11.39
N GLN A 49 4.97 -2.04 -11.40
CA GLN A 49 4.09 -1.06 -12.02
C GLN A 49 4.20 0.31 -11.33
N GLU A 50 4.21 0.31 -10.00
CA GLU A 50 4.39 1.54 -9.22
C GLU A 50 5.76 2.16 -9.46
N GLY A 51 6.79 1.34 -9.58
CA GLY A 51 8.14 1.78 -9.91
C GLY A 51 8.22 2.42 -11.28
N TYR A 52 7.49 1.90 -12.26
CA TYR A 52 7.38 2.50 -13.59
C TYR A 52 6.76 3.90 -13.51
N ILE A 53 5.69 4.05 -12.72
CA ILE A 53 5.05 5.36 -12.50
C ILE A 53 6.06 6.34 -11.88
N GLY A 54 6.84 5.88 -10.91
CA GLY A 54 7.89 6.68 -10.29
C GLY A 54 8.96 7.11 -11.30
N LEU A 55 9.35 6.21 -12.20
CA LEU A 55 10.30 6.52 -13.27
C LEU A 55 9.74 7.60 -14.20
N CYS A 56 8.48 7.51 -14.58
CA CYS A 56 7.81 8.51 -15.42
C CYS A 56 7.79 9.88 -14.73
N LYS A 57 7.51 9.93 -13.43
CA LYS A 57 7.55 11.17 -12.65
C LYS A 57 8.95 11.77 -12.64
N ALA A 58 9.97 10.94 -12.48
CA ALA A 58 11.36 11.38 -12.49
C ALA A 58 11.75 11.99 -13.85
N VAL A 59 11.29 11.39 -14.94
CA VAL A 59 11.54 11.92 -16.29
C VAL A 59 10.97 13.32 -16.45
N GLN A 60 9.77 13.55 -15.94
CA GLN A 60 9.10 14.85 -16.07
C GLN A 60 9.77 15.96 -15.26
N SER A 61 10.36 15.63 -14.13
CA SER A 61 10.91 16.62 -13.19
C SER A 61 12.44 16.71 -13.19
N TYR A 62 13.13 15.84 -13.93
CA TYR A 62 14.58 15.82 -13.93
C TYR A 62 15.17 17.05 -14.60
N ASP A 63 16.17 17.66 -13.94
CA ASP A 63 16.93 18.80 -14.44
C ASP A 63 18.39 18.42 -14.51
N PRO A 64 18.95 18.24 -15.74
CA PRO A 64 20.35 17.85 -15.90
C PRO A 64 21.34 18.89 -15.40
N GLU A 65 20.93 20.16 -15.30
CA GLU A 65 21.80 21.23 -14.85
C GLU A 65 22.13 21.18 -13.35
N ARG A 66 21.37 20.42 -12.57
CA ARG A 66 21.62 20.26 -11.12
C ARG A 66 22.80 19.34 -10.78
N GLY A 67 23.40 18.69 -11.78
CA GLY A 67 24.62 17.91 -11.60
C GLY A 67 24.45 16.51 -11.06
N PHE A 68 23.23 16.04 -10.86
CA PHE A 68 22.95 14.66 -10.44
C PHE A 68 22.74 13.76 -11.65
N SER A 69 23.15 12.48 -11.56
CA SER A 69 22.76 11.50 -12.56
C SER A 69 21.27 11.24 -12.51
N PHE A 70 20.68 10.87 -13.65
CA PHE A 70 19.24 10.59 -13.69
C PHE A 70 18.87 9.45 -12.74
N ILE A 71 19.64 8.39 -12.70
CA ILE A 71 19.35 7.22 -11.86
C ILE A 71 19.38 7.57 -10.36
N SER A 72 20.35 8.39 -9.94
CA SER A 72 20.39 8.85 -8.54
C SER A 72 19.17 9.69 -8.19
N TYR A 73 18.72 10.54 -9.10
CA TYR A 73 17.53 11.34 -8.93
C TYR A 73 16.26 10.49 -8.92
N ALA A 74 16.17 9.52 -9.84
CA ALA A 74 14.99 8.69 -10.02
C ALA A 74 14.75 7.71 -8.84
N ALA A 75 15.79 7.37 -8.09
CA ALA A 75 15.69 6.45 -6.96
C ALA A 75 14.62 6.89 -5.96
N PHE A 76 14.55 8.17 -5.66
CA PHE A 76 13.58 8.69 -4.69
C PHE A 76 12.12 8.57 -5.17
N PRO A 77 11.73 9.05 -6.37
CA PRO A 77 10.36 8.88 -6.85
C PRO A 77 9.95 7.40 -7.02
N ILE A 78 10.85 6.55 -7.48
CA ILE A 78 10.60 5.12 -7.65
C ILE A 78 10.25 4.49 -6.29
N ARG A 79 11.10 4.72 -5.30
CA ARG A 79 10.90 4.19 -3.96
C ARG A 79 9.65 4.77 -3.31
N GLN A 80 9.41 6.07 -3.48
CA GLN A 80 8.27 6.75 -2.90
C GLN A 80 6.93 6.22 -3.42
N THR A 81 6.82 5.97 -4.74
CA THR A 81 5.59 5.41 -5.31
C THR A 81 5.31 4.01 -4.77
N MET A 82 6.34 3.18 -4.59
CA MET A 82 6.19 1.86 -4.00
C MET A 82 5.75 1.94 -2.54
N GLN A 83 6.37 2.81 -1.74
CA GLN A 83 6.02 3.00 -0.33
C GLN A 83 4.60 3.53 -0.17
N ASN A 84 4.18 4.49 -0.98
CA ASN A 84 2.82 5.03 -0.95
C ASN A 84 1.79 3.96 -1.33
N TYR A 85 2.11 3.11 -2.31
CA TYR A 85 1.25 1.98 -2.67
C TYR A 85 1.07 1.03 -1.48
N ILE A 86 2.15 0.66 -0.81
CA ILE A 86 2.11 -0.22 0.37
C ILE A 86 1.24 0.40 1.47
N ILE A 87 1.44 1.68 1.77
CA ILE A 87 0.68 2.37 2.81
C ILE A 87 -0.80 2.42 2.47
N ASN A 88 -1.16 2.79 1.23
CA ASN A 88 -2.54 3.04 0.84
C ASN A 88 -3.32 1.75 0.57
N CYS A 89 -2.70 0.74 -0.07
CA CYS A 89 -3.40 -0.48 -0.47
C CYS A 89 -3.24 -1.63 0.53
N CYS A 90 -2.02 -1.85 1.04
CA CYS A 90 -1.74 -2.97 1.92
C CYS A 90 -2.17 -2.71 3.36
N ARG A 91 -2.11 -1.45 3.80
CA ARG A 91 -2.60 -1.04 5.12
C ARG A 91 -4.11 -1.21 5.22
N THR A 92 -4.86 -0.93 4.16
CA THR A 92 -6.31 -1.13 4.12
C THR A 92 -6.67 -2.60 4.31
N ILE A 93 -5.92 -3.51 3.68
CA ILE A 93 -6.10 -4.96 3.84
C ILE A 93 -5.80 -5.38 5.28
N ARG A 94 -4.72 -4.85 5.88
CA ARG A 94 -4.35 -5.13 7.27
C ARG A 94 -5.43 -4.67 8.24
N ILE A 95 -6.03 -3.50 8.05
CA ILE A 95 -7.14 -2.98 8.87
C ILE A 95 -8.35 -3.90 8.77
N ARG A 96 -8.69 -4.39 7.57
CA ARG A 96 -9.79 -5.35 7.39
C ARG A 96 -9.53 -6.65 8.14
N ALA A 97 -8.32 -7.18 8.09
CA ALA A 97 -7.96 -8.40 8.82
C ALA A 97 -8.08 -8.22 10.33
N GLU A 98 -7.65 -7.07 10.86
CA GLU A 98 -7.79 -6.74 12.28
C GLU A 98 -9.26 -6.63 12.69
N VAL A 99 -10.10 -5.97 11.87
CA VAL A 99 -11.54 -5.86 12.11
C VAL A 99 -12.21 -7.23 12.08
N ASP A 100 -11.86 -8.09 11.15
CA ASP A 100 -12.42 -9.45 11.07
C ASP A 100 -12.03 -10.29 12.29
N LYS A 101 -10.80 -10.13 12.80
CA LYS A 101 -10.35 -10.79 14.03
C LYS A 101 -11.13 -10.29 15.24
N GLU A 102 -11.31 -8.97 15.37
CA GLU A 102 -12.12 -8.38 16.46
C GLU A 102 -13.56 -8.87 16.42
N LEU A 103 -14.16 -8.94 15.23
CA LEU A 103 -15.53 -9.42 15.05
C LEU A 103 -15.66 -10.89 15.44
N TYR A 104 -14.67 -11.73 15.08
CA TYR A 104 -14.65 -13.14 15.48
C TYR A 104 -14.61 -13.29 16.99
N GLU A 105 -13.74 -12.56 17.67
CA GLU A 105 -13.61 -12.59 19.13
C GLU A 105 -14.89 -12.09 19.81
N TYR A 106 -15.52 -11.07 19.25
CA TYR A 106 -16.77 -10.53 19.76
C TYR A 106 -17.91 -11.54 19.67
N LYS A 107 -18.07 -12.20 18.52
CA LYS A 107 -19.11 -13.22 18.34
C LYS A 107 -18.89 -14.42 19.24
N LYS A 108 -17.64 -14.85 19.37
CA LYS A 108 -17.26 -15.94 20.26
C LYS A 108 -17.61 -15.63 21.70
N PHE A 109 -17.30 -14.43 22.15
CA PHE A 109 -17.64 -13.96 23.51
C PHE A 109 -19.14 -13.95 23.74
N LEU A 110 -19.93 -13.43 22.80
CA LEU A 110 -21.39 -13.41 22.91
C LEU A 110 -21.97 -14.82 23.04
N ASN A 111 -21.50 -15.76 22.23
CA ASN A 111 -21.99 -17.13 22.26
C ASN A 111 -21.66 -17.82 23.58
N GLU A 112 -20.44 -17.67 24.09
CA GLU A 112 -20.03 -18.26 25.37
C GLU A 112 -20.78 -17.63 26.54
N PHE A 113 -20.98 -16.32 26.51
CA PHE A 113 -21.71 -15.61 27.58
C PHE A 113 -23.16 -16.07 27.63
N ARG A 114 -23.84 -16.13 26.49
CA ARG A 114 -25.25 -16.60 26.41
C ARG A 114 -25.37 -18.03 26.90
N LYS A 115 -24.42 -18.89 26.52
CA LYS A 115 -24.43 -20.29 26.94
C LYS A 115 -24.23 -20.46 28.44
N TYR A 116 -23.35 -19.65 29.03
CA TYR A 116 -23.01 -19.74 30.44
C TYR A 116 -24.05 -19.09 31.34
N TYR A 117 -24.52 -17.87 31.03
CA TYR A 117 -25.41 -17.10 31.85
C TYR A 117 -26.88 -17.15 31.41
N GLY A 118 -27.17 -17.61 30.22
CA GLY A 118 -28.53 -17.66 29.67
C GLY A 118 -29.15 -16.32 29.34
N ARG A 119 -28.38 -15.26 29.26
CA ARG A 119 -28.82 -13.90 28.92
C ARG A 119 -27.80 -13.20 28.04
N GLU A 120 -28.23 -12.07 27.47
CA GLU A 120 -27.32 -11.20 26.71
C GLU A 120 -26.40 -10.43 27.65
N PRO A 121 -25.10 -10.20 27.29
CA PRO A 121 -24.24 -9.34 28.06
C PRO A 121 -24.63 -7.86 27.90
N SER A 122 -24.48 -7.06 28.97
CA SER A 122 -24.63 -5.61 28.87
C SER A 122 -23.42 -4.99 28.16
N GLU A 123 -23.58 -3.74 27.70
CA GLU A 123 -22.45 -3.01 27.06
C GLU A 123 -21.25 -2.91 28.00
N LEU A 124 -21.48 -2.65 29.28
CA LEU A 124 -20.41 -2.59 30.28
C LEU A 124 -19.68 -3.91 30.43
N GLU A 125 -20.40 -5.01 30.40
CA GLU A 125 -19.80 -6.37 30.45
C GLU A 125 -18.95 -6.66 29.21
N ILE A 126 -19.45 -6.31 28.02
CA ILE A 126 -18.71 -6.47 26.78
C ILE A 126 -17.41 -5.65 26.80
N ARG A 127 -17.49 -4.40 27.22
CA ARG A 127 -16.33 -3.52 27.33
C ARG A 127 -15.29 -4.03 28.31
N ALA A 128 -15.74 -4.52 29.46
CA ALA A 128 -14.84 -5.05 30.49
C ALA A 128 -14.13 -6.32 30.07
N PHE A 129 -14.85 -7.28 29.48
CA PHE A 129 -14.29 -8.57 29.10
C PHE A 129 -13.40 -8.50 27.86
N LEU A 130 -13.78 -7.69 26.87
CA LEU A 130 -13.04 -7.57 25.61
C LEU A 130 -12.06 -6.39 25.60
N ARG A 131 -12.04 -5.58 26.65
CA ARG A 131 -11.20 -4.37 26.77
C ARG A 131 -11.41 -3.40 25.60
N LEU A 132 -12.65 -3.24 25.18
CA LEU A 132 -13.03 -2.33 24.12
C LEU A 132 -13.60 -1.04 24.67
N ASN A 133 -13.52 0.04 23.89
CA ASN A 133 -14.21 1.28 24.23
C ASN A 133 -15.65 1.26 23.67
N ARG A 134 -16.44 2.26 24.04
CA ARG A 134 -17.83 2.36 23.61
C ARG A 134 -17.99 2.40 22.09
N GLU A 135 -17.10 3.12 21.40
CA GLU A 135 -17.15 3.27 19.95
C GLU A 135 -16.88 1.93 19.24
N ASP A 136 -15.95 1.15 19.75
CA ASP A 136 -15.62 -0.17 19.20
C ASP A 136 -16.78 -1.14 19.34
N VAL A 137 -17.46 -1.13 20.50
CA VAL A 137 -18.62 -1.99 20.73
C VAL A 137 -19.78 -1.61 19.81
N GLU A 138 -20.06 -0.32 19.63
CA GLU A 138 -21.09 0.15 18.72
C GLU A 138 -20.79 -0.23 17.27
N ARG A 139 -19.54 -0.11 16.85
CA ARG A 139 -19.10 -0.51 15.51
C ARG A 139 -19.30 -2.00 15.27
N LEU A 140 -18.90 -2.84 16.21
CA LEU A 140 -19.04 -4.29 16.10
C LEU A 140 -20.50 -4.73 16.07
N ARG A 141 -21.36 -4.09 16.88
CA ARG A 141 -22.81 -4.35 16.87
C ARG A 141 -23.43 -4.02 15.52
N LYS A 142 -23.05 -2.90 14.91
CA LYS A 142 -23.53 -2.51 13.58
C LYS A 142 -23.11 -3.52 12.51
N ILE A 143 -21.86 -3.98 12.55
CA ILE A 143 -21.35 -4.97 11.60
C ILE A 143 -22.09 -6.30 11.74
N GLU A 144 -22.32 -6.76 12.97
CA GLU A 144 -23.07 -7.98 13.23
C GLU A 144 -24.48 -7.89 12.68
N ASN A 145 -25.18 -6.78 12.93
CA ASN A 145 -26.55 -6.57 12.45
C ASN A 145 -26.64 -6.49 10.93
N THR A 146 -25.61 -5.98 10.26
CA THR A 146 -25.58 -5.83 8.80
C THR A 146 -25.33 -7.14 8.07
N ARG A 147 -24.64 -8.10 8.72
CA ARG A 147 -24.28 -9.39 8.11
C ARG A 147 -25.33 -10.50 8.35
N GLN A 148 -26.42 -10.19 9.02
CA GLN A 148 -27.50 -11.16 9.23
C GLN A 148 -28.43 -11.21 7.99
#